data_56cdc3ab12cc34d7ae6e2ffeccebaf98
#
_entry.id   56cdc3ab12cc34d7ae6e2ffeccebaf98
#
_cell.length_a   1.000
_cell.length_b   1.000
_cell.length_c   1.000
_cell.angle_alpha   90.00
_cell.angle_beta   90.00
_cell.angle_gamma   90.00
#
_symmetry.space_group_name_H-M   'P 1'
#
loop_
_entity.id
_entity.type
_entity.pdbx_description
1 polymer ?
#
loop_
_entity_poly.entity_id
_entity_poly.type
_entity_poly.pdbx_seq_one_letter_code
_entity_poly.pdbx_strand_id
1 'polypeptide(L)'
;TPSRMKEVSKLITEDKQQKIVVLSAMSGTTNTLVEIADYLKKGNKEAANNVINKLRAKYMEHIKELYANQEWLAKTSDFLEDEFMYLHSFSGSDFTDTTEKTILAQGEMMSTNMVTNYLKEIGVKVKLLPALDYMKTDKNGEPDMKYIEENLKAILAENSDYDLYITQGFICRDFEGKVDNLQRGGSDYTASLIGAVLGADEIQIWTDIDGMH
;
A
#
# COMPACT_ATOMS: atom_id res chain seq x y z
N THR A 1 -10.94 -9.17 3.46
CA THR A 1 -12.42 -9.02 3.30
C THR A 1 -12.86 -7.67 3.84
N PRO A 2 -14.00 -7.09 3.38
CA PRO A 2 -14.52 -5.82 3.89
C PRO A 2 -14.74 -5.86 5.41
N SER A 3 -15.26 -6.96 5.95
CA SER A 3 -15.47 -7.09 7.39
C SER A 3 -14.17 -6.99 8.19
N ARG A 4 -13.10 -7.64 7.73
CA ARG A 4 -11.77 -7.54 8.37
C ARG A 4 -11.20 -6.13 8.28
N MET A 5 -11.40 -5.41 7.17
CA MET A 5 -11.00 -4.00 7.07
C MET A 5 -11.73 -3.14 8.11
N LYS A 6 -13.03 -3.37 8.30
CA LYS A 6 -13.82 -2.68 9.33
C LYS A 6 -13.32 -3.01 10.75
N GLU A 7 -13.02 -4.27 11.02
CA GLU A 7 -12.46 -4.72 12.32
C GLU A 7 -11.10 -4.09 12.59
N VAL A 8 -10.17 -4.14 11.64
CA VAL A 8 -8.84 -3.50 11.75
C VAL A 8 -9.01 -1.99 11.94
N SER A 9 -9.87 -1.34 11.16
CA SER A 9 -10.15 0.09 11.32
C SER A 9 -10.65 0.44 12.71
N LYS A 10 -11.49 -0.40 13.30
CA LYS A 10 -11.94 -0.24 14.68
C LYS A 10 -10.77 -0.35 15.67
N LEU A 11 -9.96 -1.41 15.55
CA LEU A 11 -8.82 -1.65 16.43
C LEU A 11 -7.80 -0.51 16.41
N ILE A 12 -7.42 -0.01 15.24
CA ILE A 12 -6.44 1.08 15.13
C ILE A 12 -6.97 2.45 15.60
N THR A 13 -8.27 2.57 15.83
CA THR A 13 -8.95 3.78 16.31
C THR A 13 -9.44 3.69 17.76
N GLU A 14 -9.25 2.56 18.46
CA GLU A 14 -9.71 2.36 19.83
C GLU A 14 -9.04 3.30 20.84
N ASP A 15 -7.78 3.62 20.62
CA ASP A 15 -7.06 4.60 21.44
C ASP A 15 -6.71 5.85 20.62
N LYS A 16 -6.33 6.93 21.32
CA LYS A 16 -5.97 8.23 20.73
C LYS A 16 -4.46 8.45 20.65
N GLN A 17 -3.66 7.40 20.81
CA GLN A 17 -2.22 7.55 20.69
C GLN A 17 -1.84 7.86 19.25
N GLN A 18 -0.82 8.69 19.07
CA GLN A 18 -0.27 8.95 17.75
C GLN A 18 0.35 7.67 17.19
N LYS A 19 -0.03 7.29 15.98
CA LYS A 19 0.48 6.06 15.35
C LYS A 19 0.56 6.14 13.83
N ILE A 20 1.48 5.37 13.29
CA ILE A 20 1.60 5.10 11.86
C ILE A 20 1.25 3.63 11.64
N VAL A 21 0.26 3.39 10.82
CA VAL A 21 -0.20 2.04 10.46
C VAL A 21 0.32 1.69 9.07
N VAL A 22 1.16 0.68 8.99
CA VAL A 22 1.69 0.15 7.74
C VAL A 22 0.77 -0.97 7.25
N LEU A 23 0.25 -0.85 6.04
CA LEU A 23 -0.65 -1.84 5.47
C LEU A 23 -0.03 -2.56 4.28
N SER A 24 -0.32 -3.85 4.20
CA SER A 24 -0.03 -4.69 3.04
C SER A 24 -1.18 -4.63 2.03
N ALA A 25 -0.94 -5.20 0.84
CA ALA A 25 -1.98 -5.48 -0.13
C ALA A 25 -3.09 -6.38 0.45
N MET A 26 -4.27 -6.34 -0.14
CA MET A 26 -5.33 -7.30 0.19
C MET A 26 -4.89 -8.74 -0.09
N SER A 27 -5.36 -9.67 0.73
CA SER A 27 -5.05 -11.11 0.59
C SER A 27 -5.26 -11.62 -0.85
N GLY A 28 -4.24 -12.26 -1.37
CA GLY A 28 -4.20 -12.82 -2.73
C GLY A 28 -3.90 -11.79 -3.84
N THR A 29 -3.90 -10.48 -3.56
CA THR A 29 -3.62 -9.46 -4.57
C THR A 29 -2.18 -9.53 -5.07
N THR A 30 -1.20 -9.65 -4.19
CA THR A 30 0.21 -9.74 -4.58
C THR A 30 0.46 -10.91 -5.54
N ASN A 31 -0.09 -12.10 -5.25
CA ASN A 31 0.03 -13.26 -6.14
C ASN A 31 -0.62 -13.00 -7.50
N THR A 32 -1.76 -12.33 -7.54
CA THR A 32 -2.43 -11.96 -8.78
C THR A 32 -1.61 -10.93 -9.59
N LEU A 33 -0.97 -9.97 -8.92
CA LEU A 33 -0.10 -9.00 -9.58
C LEU A 33 1.18 -9.65 -10.12
N VAL A 34 1.75 -10.63 -9.41
CA VAL A 34 2.85 -11.48 -9.93
C VAL A 34 2.41 -12.22 -11.18
N GLU A 35 1.23 -12.82 -11.18
CA GLU A 35 0.67 -13.51 -12.36
C GLU A 35 0.51 -12.56 -13.56
N ILE A 36 0.00 -11.35 -13.33
CA ILE A 36 -0.10 -10.30 -14.36
C ILE A 36 1.28 -9.95 -14.93
N ALA A 37 2.26 -9.71 -14.06
CA ALA A 37 3.63 -9.39 -14.45
C ALA A 37 4.26 -10.53 -15.27
N ASP A 38 4.07 -11.77 -14.87
CA ASP A 38 4.53 -12.96 -15.57
C ASP A 38 3.93 -13.10 -16.98
N TYR A 39 2.63 -12.86 -17.13
CA TYR A 39 1.99 -12.86 -18.45
C TYR A 39 2.53 -11.76 -19.35
N LEU A 40 2.70 -10.54 -18.83
CA LEU A 40 3.27 -9.42 -19.58
C LEU A 40 4.72 -9.69 -20.00
N LYS A 41 5.54 -10.24 -19.11
CA LYS A 41 6.93 -10.62 -19.36
C LYS A 41 7.04 -11.66 -20.48
N LYS A 42 6.07 -12.57 -20.58
CA LYS A 42 5.97 -13.59 -21.63
C LYS A 42 5.29 -13.07 -22.91
N GLY A 43 4.88 -11.79 -22.96
CA GLY A 43 4.18 -11.19 -24.09
C GLY A 43 2.71 -11.61 -24.22
N ASN A 44 2.15 -12.33 -23.24
CA ASN A 44 0.77 -12.78 -23.25
C ASN A 44 -0.17 -11.70 -22.70
N LYS A 45 -0.35 -10.65 -23.49
CA LYS A 45 -1.15 -9.46 -23.13
C LYS A 45 -2.62 -9.78 -22.88
N GLU A 46 -3.19 -10.73 -23.62
CA GLU A 46 -4.58 -11.14 -23.47
C GLU A 46 -4.82 -11.78 -22.10
N ALA A 47 -3.97 -12.72 -21.70
CA ALA A 47 -4.07 -13.36 -20.40
C ALA A 47 -3.87 -12.35 -19.28
N ALA A 48 -2.89 -11.44 -19.38
CA ALA A 48 -2.67 -10.38 -18.42
C ALA A 48 -3.92 -9.50 -18.23
N ASN A 49 -4.49 -9.01 -19.34
CA ASN A 49 -5.70 -8.18 -19.30
C ASN A 49 -6.91 -8.92 -18.71
N ASN A 50 -7.05 -10.22 -18.99
CA ASN A 50 -8.12 -11.03 -18.38
C ASN A 50 -7.97 -11.14 -16.85
N VAL A 51 -6.74 -11.29 -16.35
CA VAL A 51 -6.46 -11.33 -14.89
C VAL A 51 -6.68 -9.97 -14.27
N ILE A 52 -6.25 -8.88 -14.91
CA ILE A 52 -6.51 -7.50 -14.45
C ILE A 52 -8.02 -7.26 -14.32
N ASN A 53 -8.82 -7.64 -15.31
CA ASN A 53 -10.28 -7.45 -15.28
C ASN A 53 -10.95 -8.25 -14.15
N LYS A 54 -10.48 -9.46 -13.86
CA LYS A 54 -10.98 -10.26 -12.72
C LYS A 54 -10.62 -9.61 -11.39
N LEU A 55 -9.39 -9.10 -11.25
CA LEU A 55 -8.96 -8.40 -10.05
C LEU A 55 -9.77 -7.13 -9.85
N ARG A 56 -9.98 -6.34 -10.92
CA ARG A 56 -10.83 -5.15 -10.90
C ARG A 56 -12.25 -5.48 -10.42
N ALA A 57 -12.89 -6.49 -10.99
CA ALA A 57 -14.24 -6.88 -10.58
C ALA A 57 -14.30 -7.22 -9.08
N LYS A 58 -13.31 -7.96 -8.56
CA LYS A 58 -13.19 -8.29 -7.13
C LYS A 58 -13.07 -7.02 -6.26
N TYR A 59 -12.26 -6.04 -6.67
CA TYR A 59 -12.10 -4.79 -5.92
C TYR A 59 -13.37 -3.94 -5.94
N MET A 60 -14.04 -3.84 -7.09
CA MET A 60 -15.29 -3.11 -7.22
C MET A 60 -16.43 -3.71 -6.38
N GLU A 61 -16.51 -5.03 -6.27
CA GLU A 61 -17.44 -5.70 -5.37
C GLU A 61 -17.07 -5.40 -3.90
N HIS A 62 -15.79 -5.44 -3.58
CA HIS A 62 -15.26 -5.20 -2.24
C HIS A 62 -15.62 -3.81 -1.71
N ILE A 63 -15.45 -2.76 -2.52
CA ILE A 63 -15.77 -1.39 -2.09
C ILE A 63 -17.27 -1.16 -1.91
N LYS A 64 -18.12 -1.86 -2.66
CA LYS A 64 -19.58 -1.81 -2.48
C LYS A 64 -20.03 -2.33 -1.11
N GLU A 65 -19.31 -3.34 -0.57
CA GLU A 65 -19.58 -3.87 0.77
C GLU A 65 -18.91 -3.05 1.87
N LEU A 66 -17.79 -2.37 1.53
CA LEU A 66 -16.99 -1.60 2.50
C LEU A 66 -17.68 -0.28 2.85
N TYR A 67 -18.10 0.48 1.84
CA TYR A 67 -18.65 1.83 2.01
C TYR A 67 -20.16 1.84 2.12
N ALA A 68 -20.68 2.63 3.06
CA ALA A 68 -22.10 2.95 3.17
C ALA A 68 -22.44 4.28 2.48
N ASN A 69 -21.51 5.23 2.43
CA ASN A 69 -21.67 6.55 1.85
C ASN A 69 -21.31 6.54 0.36
N GLN A 70 -22.22 7.03 -0.49
CA GLN A 70 -22.05 7.03 -1.95
C GLN A 70 -20.92 7.94 -2.44
N GLU A 71 -20.63 9.04 -1.74
CA GLU A 71 -19.52 9.94 -2.10
C GLU A 71 -18.16 9.24 -1.94
N TRP A 72 -17.95 8.56 -0.80
CA TRP A 72 -16.72 7.80 -0.56
C TRP A 72 -16.60 6.57 -1.45
N LEU A 73 -17.71 5.91 -1.73
CA LEU A 73 -17.75 4.82 -2.71
C LEU A 73 -17.32 5.31 -4.09
N ALA A 74 -17.90 6.41 -4.58
CA ALA A 74 -17.57 6.97 -5.89
C ALA A 74 -16.10 7.40 -5.96
N LYS A 75 -15.62 8.13 -4.96
CA LYS A 75 -14.22 8.59 -4.87
C LYS A 75 -13.22 7.44 -4.89
N THR A 76 -13.53 6.35 -4.17
CA THR A 76 -12.64 5.18 -4.15
C THR A 76 -12.75 4.38 -5.44
N SER A 77 -13.94 4.30 -6.03
CA SER A 77 -14.15 3.68 -7.34
C SER A 77 -13.33 4.39 -8.42
N ASP A 78 -13.38 5.71 -8.49
CA ASP A 78 -12.62 6.50 -9.46
C ASP A 78 -11.11 6.26 -9.32
N PHE A 79 -10.59 6.29 -8.10
CA PHE A 79 -9.20 5.97 -7.83
C PHE A 79 -8.82 4.56 -8.29
N LEU A 80 -9.63 3.56 -7.96
CA LEU A 80 -9.37 2.17 -8.37
C LEU A 80 -9.42 1.99 -9.88
N GLU A 81 -10.35 2.67 -10.56
CA GLU A 81 -10.42 2.64 -12.04
C GLU A 81 -9.14 3.19 -12.66
N ASP A 82 -8.59 4.30 -12.14
CA ASP A 82 -7.33 4.87 -12.59
C ASP A 82 -6.17 3.88 -12.40
N GLU A 83 -6.10 3.19 -11.24
CA GLU A 83 -5.08 2.18 -10.97
C GLU A 83 -5.21 0.95 -11.92
N PHE A 84 -6.43 0.49 -12.19
CA PHE A 84 -6.65 -0.60 -13.14
C PHE A 84 -6.37 -0.18 -14.59
N MET A 85 -6.68 1.05 -14.99
CA MET A 85 -6.26 1.60 -16.29
C MET A 85 -4.74 1.67 -16.39
N TYR A 86 -4.07 2.07 -15.31
CA TYR A 86 -2.60 2.08 -15.25
C TYR A 86 -2.02 0.67 -15.41
N LEU A 87 -2.56 -0.34 -14.73
CA LEU A 87 -2.16 -1.74 -14.92
C LEU A 87 -2.36 -2.20 -16.38
N HIS A 88 -3.46 -1.84 -17.04
CA HIS A 88 -3.71 -2.16 -18.44
C HIS A 88 -2.70 -1.48 -19.38
N SER A 89 -2.19 -0.30 -19.04
CA SER A 89 -1.24 0.45 -19.87
C SER A 89 0.08 -0.29 -20.10
N PHE A 90 0.49 -1.16 -19.17
CA PHE A 90 1.70 -1.98 -19.31
C PHE A 90 1.63 -3.01 -20.46
N SER A 91 0.43 -3.33 -20.94
CA SER A 91 0.25 -4.16 -22.13
C SER A 91 0.77 -3.50 -23.42
N GLY A 92 0.94 -2.18 -23.42
CA GLY A 92 1.41 -1.39 -24.57
C GLY A 92 2.91 -1.06 -24.54
N SER A 93 3.62 -1.37 -23.45
CA SER A 93 5.02 -0.98 -23.24
C SER A 93 5.96 -2.18 -23.17
N ASP A 94 7.27 -1.91 -23.25
CA ASP A 94 8.30 -2.92 -23.02
C ASP A 94 8.33 -3.29 -21.53
N PHE A 95 8.46 -4.59 -21.27
CA PHE A 95 8.53 -5.10 -19.91
C PHE A 95 9.96 -5.00 -19.36
N THR A 96 10.12 -4.36 -18.22
CA THR A 96 11.38 -4.19 -17.50
C THR A 96 11.25 -4.63 -16.05
N ASP A 97 12.38 -4.76 -15.32
CA ASP A 97 12.34 -5.02 -13.88
C ASP A 97 11.59 -3.93 -13.11
N THR A 98 11.74 -2.66 -13.53
CA THR A 98 10.96 -1.55 -12.95
C THR A 98 9.47 -1.71 -13.22
N THR A 99 9.08 -2.23 -14.41
CA THR A 99 7.67 -2.53 -14.72
C THR A 99 7.10 -3.56 -13.75
N GLU A 100 7.82 -4.65 -13.51
CA GLU A 100 7.42 -5.68 -12.56
C GLU A 100 7.20 -5.09 -11.16
N LYS A 101 8.19 -4.36 -10.63
CA LYS A 101 8.12 -3.72 -9.32
C LYS A 101 6.97 -2.72 -9.20
N THR A 102 6.73 -1.95 -10.26
CA THR A 102 5.61 -0.99 -10.32
C THR A 102 4.26 -1.69 -10.30
N ILE A 103 4.11 -2.80 -11.02
CA ILE A 103 2.89 -3.62 -11.00
C ILE A 103 2.64 -4.15 -9.59
N LEU A 104 3.67 -4.71 -8.94
CA LEU A 104 3.54 -5.26 -7.59
C LEU A 104 3.16 -4.19 -6.56
N ALA A 105 3.66 -2.98 -6.70
CA ALA A 105 3.36 -1.86 -5.79
C ALA A 105 1.86 -1.47 -5.77
N GLN A 106 1.10 -1.78 -6.83
CA GLN A 106 -0.30 -1.40 -6.93
C GLN A 106 -1.17 -2.05 -5.83
N GLY A 107 -0.78 -3.21 -5.33
CA GLY A 107 -1.51 -3.89 -4.26
C GLY A 107 -1.63 -3.04 -2.99
N GLU A 108 -0.52 -2.51 -2.52
CA GLU A 108 -0.45 -1.64 -1.34
C GLU A 108 -1.03 -0.26 -1.61
N MET A 109 -0.86 0.28 -2.83
CA MET A 109 -1.46 1.55 -3.23
C MET A 109 -2.98 1.49 -3.13
N MET A 110 -3.59 0.44 -3.68
CA MET A 110 -5.04 0.24 -3.64
C MET A 110 -5.55 -0.01 -2.22
N SER A 111 -4.93 -0.90 -1.45
CA SER A 111 -5.40 -1.26 -0.10
C SER A 111 -5.35 -0.08 0.87
N THR A 112 -4.25 0.69 0.87
CA THR A 112 -4.09 1.84 1.77
C THR A 112 -5.04 2.98 1.45
N ASN A 113 -5.32 3.22 0.16
CA ASN A 113 -6.32 4.20 -0.25
C ASN A 113 -7.73 3.80 0.23
N MET A 114 -8.11 2.53 0.03
CA MET A 114 -9.40 2.02 0.48
C MET A 114 -9.59 2.18 1.99
N VAL A 115 -8.60 1.78 2.81
CA VAL A 115 -8.69 1.89 4.26
C VAL A 115 -8.71 3.36 4.70
N THR A 116 -7.87 4.20 4.11
CA THR A 116 -7.85 5.64 4.42
C THR A 116 -9.19 6.31 4.13
N ASN A 117 -9.79 6.01 2.99
CA ASN A 117 -11.10 6.57 2.62
C ASN A 117 -12.22 6.03 3.51
N TYR A 118 -12.18 4.76 3.90
CA TYR A 118 -13.13 4.19 4.86
C TYR A 118 -13.02 4.86 6.24
N LEU A 119 -11.81 5.07 6.75
CA LEU A 119 -11.59 5.79 8.01
C LEU A 119 -12.16 7.21 7.96
N LYS A 120 -11.99 7.90 6.84
CA LYS A 120 -12.59 9.24 6.63
C LYS A 120 -14.11 9.20 6.57
N GLU A 121 -14.69 8.18 5.91
CA GLU A 121 -16.14 7.96 5.88
C GLU A 121 -16.74 7.86 7.28
N ILE A 122 -16.07 7.13 8.18
CA ILE A 122 -16.53 6.98 9.57
C ILE A 122 -16.10 8.12 10.50
N GLY A 123 -15.61 9.23 9.93
CA GLY A 123 -15.29 10.47 10.66
C GLY A 123 -13.94 10.50 11.36
N VAL A 124 -13.04 9.55 11.04
CA VAL A 124 -11.69 9.53 11.61
C VAL A 124 -10.77 10.53 10.91
N LYS A 125 -10.08 11.35 11.68
CA LYS A 125 -9.05 12.26 11.17
C LYS A 125 -7.77 11.46 10.90
N VAL A 126 -7.56 11.10 9.64
CA VAL A 126 -6.47 10.25 9.18
C VAL A 126 -5.75 10.84 7.98
N LYS A 127 -4.43 10.68 7.93
CA LYS A 127 -3.58 11.10 6.80
C LYS A 127 -2.94 9.89 6.13
N LEU A 128 -3.05 9.81 4.80
CA LEU A 128 -2.25 8.88 4.01
C LEU A 128 -0.86 9.49 3.78
N LEU A 129 0.18 8.74 4.12
CA LEU A 129 1.58 9.04 3.84
C LEU A 129 2.05 8.15 2.69
N PRO A 130 2.23 8.65 1.47
CA PRO A 130 2.74 7.83 0.38
C PRO A 130 4.17 7.35 0.67
N ALA A 131 4.39 6.04 0.71
CA ALA A 131 5.70 5.48 1.00
C ALA A 131 6.77 5.93 -0.01
N LEU A 132 6.39 6.15 -1.26
CA LEU A 132 7.29 6.65 -2.30
C LEU A 132 7.83 8.07 -2.05
N ASP A 133 7.27 8.81 -1.10
CA ASP A 133 7.75 10.16 -0.77
C ASP A 133 8.91 10.14 0.24
N TYR A 134 9.07 9.04 1.01
CA TYR A 134 10.08 8.96 2.05
C TYR A 134 10.85 7.63 2.11
N MET A 135 10.31 6.53 1.55
CA MET A 135 10.98 5.23 1.59
C MET A 135 11.89 5.04 0.39
N LYS A 136 13.20 4.90 0.64
CA LYS A 136 14.22 4.81 -0.41
C LYS A 136 15.32 3.82 -0.02
N THR A 137 15.88 3.14 -1.03
CA THR A 137 17.07 2.32 -0.89
C THR A 137 18.30 3.00 -1.50
N ASP A 138 19.48 2.63 -1.02
CA ASP A 138 20.77 3.05 -1.54
C ASP A 138 21.18 2.22 -2.79
N LYS A 139 22.40 2.44 -3.29
CA LYS A 139 22.95 1.74 -4.46
C LYS A 139 23.13 0.23 -4.25
N ASN A 140 23.14 -0.23 -3.01
CA ASN A 140 23.28 -1.65 -2.67
C ASN A 140 21.91 -2.32 -2.46
N GLY A 141 20.83 -1.55 -2.57
CA GLY A 141 19.46 -2.01 -2.30
C GLY A 141 19.13 -2.05 -0.80
N GLU A 142 19.98 -1.47 0.05
CA GLU A 142 19.73 -1.35 1.49
C GLU A 142 18.96 -0.06 1.80
N PRO A 143 18.10 -0.04 2.84
CA PRO A 143 17.35 1.17 3.21
C PRO A 143 18.28 2.35 3.50
N ASP A 144 18.04 3.47 2.85
CA ASP A 144 18.73 4.73 3.15
C ASP A 144 18.10 5.37 4.40
N MET A 145 18.57 4.93 5.56
CA MET A 145 18.03 5.31 6.87
C MET A 145 18.01 6.82 7.08
N LYS A 146 19.04 7.52 6.59
CA LYS A 146 19.12 8.97 6.72
C LYS A 146 18.07 9.66 5.87
N TYR A 147 17.94 9.25 4.61
CA TYR A 147 16.92 9.78 3.71
C TYR A 147 15.50 9.54 4.25
N ILE A 148 15.24 8.31 4.73
CA ILE A 148 13.94 7.93 5.31
C ILE A 148 13.63 8.80 6.51
N GLU A 149 14.57 8.95 7.45
CA GLU A 149 14.39 9.77 8.66
C GLU A 149 14.09 11.23 8.33
N GLU A 150 14.92 11.87 7.49
CA GLU A 150 14.78 13.27 7.13
C GLU A 150 13.44 13.57 6.45
N ASN A 151 13.07 12.75 5.45
CA ASN A 151 11.84 12.97 4.69
C ASN A 151 10.57 12.62 5.50
N LEU A 152 10.59 11.50 6.23
CA LEU A 152 9.43 11.12 7.04
C LEU A 152 9.18 12.14 8.16
N LYS A 153 10.21 12.60 8.86
CA LYS A 153 10.09 13.65 9.88
C LYS A 153 9.58 14.97 9.30
N ALA A 154 10.03 15.36 8.11
CA ALA A 154 9.53 16.56 7.44
C ALA A 154 8.03 16.44 7.11
N ILE A 155 7.60 15.32 6.52
CA ILE A 155 6.20 15.08 6.19
C ILE A 155 5.32 15.06 7.44
N LEU A 156 5.77 14.44 8.54
CA LEU A 156 5.04 14.41 9.79
C LEU A 156 4.93 15.80 10.43
N ALA A 157 5.97 16.62 10.35
CA ALA A 157 5.96 17.99 10.84
C ALA A 157 4.94 18.87 10.08
N GLU A 158 4.84 18.72 8.78
CA GLU A 158 3.85 19.40 7.93
C GLU A 158 2.40 18.94 8.19
N ASN A 159 2.22 17.76 8.76
CA ASN A 159 0.92 17.16 9.05
C ASN A 159 0.74 16.86 10.55
N SER A 160 1.32 17.67 11.42
CA SER A 160 1.36 17.46 12.87
C SER A 160 0.00 17.54 13.58
N ASP A 161 -1.05 17.92 12.87
CA ASP A 161 -2.42 17.99 13.38
C ASP A 161 -3.16 16.64 13.28
N TYR A 162 -2.51 15.57 12.77
CA TYR A 162 -3.04 14.21 12.72
C TYR A 162 -2.43 13.34 13.81
N ASP A 163 -3.24 12.42 14.37
CA ASP A 163 -2.78 11.38 15.29
C ASP A 163 -2.67 10.01 14.63
N LEU A 164 -3.40 9.80 13.53
CA LEU A 164 -3.40 8.55 12.78
C LEU A 164 -2.89 8.78 11.36
N TYR A 165 -1.87 7.99 11.01
CA TYR A 165 -1.32 7.96 9.66
C TYR A 165 -1.41 6.54 9.10
N ILE A 166 -1.73 6.44 7.81
CA ILE A 166 -1.70 5.18 7.05
C ILE A 166 -0.59 5.27 6.01
N THR A 167 0.16 4.22 5.81
CA THR A 167 1.19 4.16 4.77
C THR A 167 1.28 2.77 4.16
N GLN A 168 1.86 2.69 2.95
CA GLN A 168 2.14 1.44 2.27
C GLN A 168 3.35 0.75 2.90
N GLY A 169 3.23 -0.55 3.12
CA GLY A 169 4.38 -1.41 3.32
C GLY A 169 5.00 -1.83 1.99
N PHE A 170 6.13 -2.51 2.04
CA PHE A 170 6.78 -3.18 0.92
C PHE A 170 7.36 -2.27 -0.16
N ILE A 171 6.69 -1.19 -0.56
CA ILE A 171 7.10 -0.33 -1.68
C ILE A 171 8.10 0.75 -1.25
N CYS A 172 9.02 1.09 -2.16
CA CYS A 172 10.02 2.13 -1.97
C CYS A 172 10.46 2.72 -3.32
N ARG A 173 11.38 3.67 -3.30
CA ARG A 173 12.16 4.06 -4.46
C ARG A 173 13.56 3.46 -4.36
N ASP A 174 14.16 3.14 -5.51
CA ASP A 174 15.58 2.82 -5.58
C ASP A 174 16.45 4.10 -5.49
N PHE A 175 17.77 3.93 -5.57
CA PHE A 175 18.72 5.05 -5.51
C PHE A 175 18.56 6.03 -6.69
N GLU A 176 18.01 5.60 -7.83
CA GLU A 176 17.72 6.43 -9.00
C GLU A 176 16.35 7.13 -8.90
N GLY A 177 15.53 6.79 -7.89
CA GLY A 177 14.20 7.32 -7.69
C GLY A 177 13.08 6.57 -8.41
N LYS A 178 13.38 5.43 -9.04
CA LYS A 178 12.39 4.55 -9.68
C LYS A 178 11.63 3.76 -8.61
N VAL A 179 10.42 3.33 -8.95
CA VAL A 179 9.64 2.44 -8.05
C VAL A 179 10.38 1.12 -7.88
N ASP A 180 10.53 0.74 -6.62
CA ASP A 180 11.16 -0.50 -6.17
C ASP A 180 10.37 -1.12 -5.03
N ASN A 181 10.73 -2.33 -4.64
CA ASN A 181 10.13 -3.07 -3.55
C ASN A 181 11.21 -3.51 -2.56
N LEU A 182 10.92 -3.41 -1.27
CA LEU A 182 11.78 -3.95 -0.22
C LEU A 182 11.76 -5.48 -0.29
N GLN A 183 12.93 -6.10 -0.49
CA GLN A 183 13.04 -7.52 -0.83
C GLN A 183 12.78 -8.48 0.34
N ARG A 184 12.90 -8.04 1.60
CA ARG A 184 12.77 -8.89 2.79
C ARG A 184 11.74 -8.35 3.75
N GLY A 185 10.87 -9.24 4.25
CA GLY A 185 9.92 -8.91 5.31
C GLY A 185 8.79 -7.98 4.91
N GLY A 186 8.74 -7.53 3.64
CA GLY A 186 7.62 -6.75 3.11
C GLY A 186 7.19 -5.59 4.02
N SER A 187 5.94 -5.62 4.44
CA SER A 187 5.35 -4.56 5.28
C SER A 187 5.89 -4.55 6.71
N ASP A 188 6.28 -5.72 7.26
CA ASP A 188 6.85 -5.82 8.62
C ASP A 188 8.20 -5.10 8.66
N TYR A 189 9.00 -5.25 7.61
CA TYR A 189 10.27 -4.55 7.49
C TYR A 189 10.06 -3.04 7.38
N THR A 190 9.08 -2.59 6.60
CA THR A 190 8.68 -1.17 6.51
C THR A 190 8.33 -0.62 7.90
N ALA A 191 7.49 -1.33 8.66
CA ALA A 191 7.12 -0.91 10.01
C ALA A 191 8.32 -0.80 10.95
N SER A 192 9.24 -1.77 10.87
CA SER A 192 10.48 -1.78 11.65
C SER A 192 11.40 -0.59 11.30
N LEU A 193 11.55 -0.26 10.01
CA LEU A 193 12.32 0.89 9.55
C LEU A 193 11.74 2.22 10.05
N ILE A 194 10.41 2.38 9.91
CA ILE A 194 9.69 3.57 10.39
C ILE A 194 9.88 3.73 11.90
N GLY A 195 9.66 2.66 12.65
CA GLY A 195 9.83 2.68 14.10
C GLY A 195 11.25 3.02 14.53
N ALA A 196 12.26 2.48 13.83
CA ALA A 196 13.66 2.75 14.12
C ALA A 196 14.05 4.22 13.86
N VAL A 197 13.67 4.80 12.70
CA VAL A 197 14.04 6.18 12.35
C VAL A 197 13.30 7.22 13.19
N LEU A 198 12.11 6.91 13.67
CA LEU A 198 11.34 7.80 14.52
C LEU A 198 11.61 7.63 16.01
N GLY A 199 12.31 6.54 16.41
CA GLY A 199 12.48 6.19 17.80
C GLY A 199 11.14 5.88 18.47
N ALA A 200 10.29 5.11 17.81
CA ALA A 200 8.97 4.77 18.31
C ALA A 200 9.05 4.00 19.63
N ASP A 201 8.14 4.31 20.57
CA ASP A 201 8.06 3.63 21.87
C ASP A 201 7.71 2.15 21.71
N GLU A 202 6.94 1.81 20.67
CA GLU A 202 6.49 0.45 20.40
C GLU A 202 6.35 0.20 18.90
N ILE A 203 6.70 -1.01 18.45
CA ILE A 203 6.44 -1.52 17.10
C ILE A 203 5.62 -2.80 17.25
N GLN A 204 4.40 -2.80 16.72
CA GLN A 204 3.51 -3.95 16.73
C GLN A 204 3.44 -4.57 15.33
N ILE A 205 3.70 -5.87 15.22
CA ILE A 205 3.54 -6.64 13.99
C ILE A 205 2.32 -7.55 14.17
N TRP A 206 1.30 -7.33 13.34
CA TRP A 206 0.06 -8.07 13.41
C TRP A 206 -0.01 -9.08 12.28
N THR A 207 -0.28 -10.33 12.64
CA THR A 207 -0.39 -11.46 11.72
C THR A 207 -1.71 -12.17 11.94
N ASP A 208 -2.05 -13.08 11.03
CA ASP A 208 -3.23 -13.94 11.12
C ASP A 208 -2.95 -15.29 11.83
N ILE A 209 -1.78 -15.40 12.46
CA ILE A 209 -1.37 -16.54 13.30
C ILE A 209 -1.24 -16.11 14.76
N ASP A 210 -1.39 -17.06 15.68
CA ASP A 210 -1.41 -16.82 17.15
C ASP A 210 -0.04 -16.43 17.76
N GLY A 211 0.87 -15.89 16.96
CA GLY A 211 2.22 -15.46 17.38
C GLY A 211 3.31 -16.47 17.00
N MET A 212 4.55 -16.09 17.29
CA MET A 212 5.71 -16.99 17.15
C MET A 212 5.76 -17.92 18.36
N HIS A 213 5.76 -19.22 18.12
CA HIS A 213 5.97 -20.27 19.12
C HIS A 213 7.44 -20.69 19.16
#